data_061505d07fdf97308d4c23039718a7a9
#
_entry.id   061505d07fdf97308d4c23039718a7a9
#
_cell.length_a   1.000
_cell.length_b   1.000
_cell.length_c   1.000
_cell.angle_alpha   90.00
_cell.angle_beta   90.00
_cell.angle_gamma   90.00
#
_symmetry.space_group_name_H-M   'P 1'
#
loop_
_entity.id
_entity.type
_entity.pdbx_description
1 polymer ?
#
loop_
_entity_poly.entity_id
_entity_poly.type
_entity_poly.pdbx_seq_one_letter_code
_entity_poly.pdbx_strand_id
1 'polypeptide(L)'
;NDGIIVSVCYHHTELIPDFIQHTRRKNIVVNNKLDLILRIIYSSAVWFLKYLKQINNDVATAEKELEKSIRNEDLLQLMKLQKTLVYFNTSIRGNEVMIGRLKNIFQDTNYLDLELLEDVVIELKQAYNTVNIYSDILTGTMDAFASIISNNVNAIMKRMTSLSITLMIPTLIASFYGMNVDIHLESFPHAFIFIILLSVILSAVTFVWFRRIKWF
;
A
#
# COMPACT_ATOMS: atom_id res chain seq x y z
N ASN A 1 39.43 -9.87 -32.10
CA ASN A 1 39.75 -9.40 -30.76
C ASN A 1 38.96 -10.25 -29.75
N ASP A 2 39.68 -11.16 -29.08
CA ASP A 2 39.16 -12.04 -28.02
C ASP A 2 38.96 -11.25 -26.72
N GLY A 3 37.99 -10.35 -26.73
CA GLY A 3 37.68 -9.55 -25.56
C GLY A 3 36.89 -10.37 -24.53
N ILE A 4 37.20 -10.18 -23.25
CA ILE A 4 36.53 -10.78 -22.12
C ILE A 4 35.37 -9.90 -21.74
N ILE A 5 34.21 -10.49 -21.40
CA ILE A 5 33.07 -9.78 -20.74
C ILE A 5 33.24 -9.99 -19.25
N VAL A 6 33.28 -8.89 -18.51
CA VAL A 6 33.34 -8.90 -17.04
C VAL A 6 32.03 -8.38 -16.51
N SER A 7 31.32 -9.19 -15.70
CA SER A 7 30.13 -8.81 -14.99
C SER A 7 30.50 -8.59 -13.51
N VAL A 8 30.10 -7.44 -12.95
CA VAL A 8 30.30 -7.11 -11.54
C VAL A 8 28.96 -6.85 -10.91
N CYS A 9 28.63 -7.59 -9.84
CA CYS A 9 27.42 -7.37 -9.05
C CYS A 9 27.81 -7.17 -7.58
N TYR A 10 27.34 -6.09 -6.99
CA TYR A 10 27.65 -5.78 -5.58
C TYR A 10 26.85 -6.66 -4.61
N HIS A 11 25.65 -7.07 -5.00
CA HIS A 11 24.80 -7.92 -4.20
C HIS A 11 24.74 -9.33 -4.75
N HIS A 12 24.54 -10.32 -3.88
CA HIS A 12 24.27 -11.69 -4.30
C HIS A 12 22.96 -11.72 -5.12
N THR A 13 23.00 -12.34 -6.28
CA THR A 13 21.85 -12.48 -7.18
C THR A 13 21.80 -13.88 -7.76
N GLU A 14 20.61 -14.44 -7.85
CA GLU A 14 20.34 -15.73 -8.50
C GLU A 14 20.31 -15.63 -10.03
N LEU A 15 20.31 -14.40 -10.59
CA LEU A 15 20.16 -14.18 -12.03
C LEU A 15 21.26 -14.88 -12.83
N ILE A 16 22.52 -14.69 -12.49
CA ILE A 16 23.65 -15.25 -13.25
C ILE A 16 23.74 -16.77 -13.10
N PRO A 17 23.63 -17.36 -11.88
CA PRO A 17 23.56 -18.81 -11.73
C PRO A 17 22.41 -19.45 -12.52
N ASP A 18 21.21 -18.89 -12.43
CA ASP A 18 20.03 -19.38 -13.15
C ASP A 18 20.21 -19.26 -14.68
N PHE A 19 20.74 -18.14 -15.16
CA PHE A 19 21.07 -17.95 -16.57
C PHE A 19 22.05 -19.02 -17.09
N ILE A 20 23.14 -19.29 -16.36
CA ILE A 20 24.11 -20.32 -16.73
C ILE A 20 23.47 -21.71 -16.78
N GLN A 21 22.69 -22.04 -15.76
CA GLN A 21 22.01 -23.32 -15.68
C GLN A 21 20.98 -23.50 -16.80
N HIS A 22 20.19 -22.45 -17.08
CA HIS A 22 19.20 -22.43 -18.15
C HIS A 22 19.86 -22.60 -19.53
N THR A 23 20.92 -21.86 -19.79
CA THR A 23 21.68 -21.92 -21.06
C THR A 23 22.25 -23.32 -21.27
N ARG A 24 22.82 -23.95 -20.24
CA ARG A 24 23.34 -25.32 -20.31
C ARG A 24 22.23 -26.35 -20.55
N ARG A 25 21.12 -26.27 -19.80
CA ARG A 25 20.00 -27.21 -19.90
C ARG A 25 19.31 -27.18 -21.24
N LYS A 26 19.24 -26.02 -21.87
CA LYS A 26 18.61 -25.83 -23.18
C LYS A 26 19.59 -25.92 -24.34
N ASN A 27 20.89 -26.22 -24.11
CA ASN A 27 21.92 -26.23 -25.09
C ASN A 27 21.94 -24.98 -26.00
N ILE A 28 21.72 -23.80 -25.40
CA ILE A 28 21.69 -22.54 -26.14
C ILE A 28 23.10 -22.20 -26.62
N VAL A 29 23.26 -22.03 -27.93
CA VAL A 29 24.55 -21.62 -28.54
C VAL A 29 24.61 -20.09 -28.47
N VAL A 30 25.69 -19.56 -27.93
CA VAL A 30 25.98 -18.12 -27.91
C VAL A 30 26.91 -17.81 -29.03
N ASN A 31 26.45 -17.07 -30.06
CA ASN A 31 27.18 -16.84 -31.29
C ASN A 31 28.27 -15.77 -31.18
N ASN A 32 28.01 -14.72 -30.37
CA ASN A 32 28.91 -13.60 -30.18
C ASN A 32 28.69 -12.91 -28.83
N LYS A 33 29.51 -11.90 -28.52
CA LYS A 33 29.41 -11.14 -27.24
C LYS A 33 28.12 -10.37 -27.09
N LEU A 34 27.59 -9.83 -28.19
CA LEU A 34 26.37 -9.07 -28.20
C LEU A 34 25.17 -9.97 -27.91
N ASP A 35 25.13 -11.17 -28.49
CA ASP A 35 24.15 -12.22 -28.18
C ASP A 35 24.17 -12.58 -26.68
N LEU A 36 25.38 -12.76 -26.11
CA LEU A 36 25.48 -13.02 -24.65
C LEU A 36 24.90 -11.87 -23.81
N ILE A 37 25.21 -10.62 -24.14
CA ILE A 37 24.70 -9.44 -23.43
C ILE A 37 23.18 -9.38 -23.53
N LEU A 38 22.61 -9.55 -24.73
CA LEU A 38 21.15 -9.54 -24.92
C LEU A 38 20.47 -10.64 -24.13
N ARG A 39 21.00 -11.84 -24.07
CA ARG A 39 20.45 -12.96 -23.29
C ARG A 39 20.50 -12.71 -21.79
N ILE A 40 21.56 -12.07 -21.29
CA ILE A 40 21.64 -11.69 -19.88
C ILE A 40 20.57 -10.62 -19.55
N ILE A 41 20.37 -9.65 -20.44
CA ILE A 41 19.35 -8.60 -20.25
C ILE A 41 17.94 -9.21 -20.36
N TYR A 42 17.71 -10.12 -21.29
CA TYR A 42 16.47 -10.90 -21.38
C TYR A 42 16.19 -11.64 -20.06
N SER A 43 17.17 -12.38 -19.56
CA SER A 43 17.08 -13.06 -18.29
C SER A 43 16.78 -12.10 -17.13
N SER A 44 17.39 -10.91 -17.15
CA SER A 44 17.09 -9.85 -16.15
C SER A 44 15.64 -9.38 -16.23
N ALA A 45 15.07 -9.20 -17.41
CA ALA A 45 13.67 -8.81 -17.59
C ALA A 45 12.72 -9.89 -17.05
N VAL A 46 12.99 -11.16 -17.33
CA VAL A 46 12.23 -12.30 -16.78
C VAL A 46 12.31 -12.35 -15.25
N TRP A 47 13.47 -12.07 -14.66
CA TRP A 47 13.65 -11.99 -13.22
C TRP A 47 12.90 -10.81 -12.59
N PHE A 48 12.85 -9.65 -13.26
CA PHE A 48 11.99 -8.53 -12.82
C PHE A 48 10.52 -8.96 -12.74
N LEU A 49 9.99 -9.63 -13.76
CA LEU A 49 8.61 -10.14 -13.74
C LEU A 49 8.37 -11.15 -12.62
N LYS A 50 9.33 -12.03 -12.35
CA LYS A 50 9.24 -12.99 -11.25
C LYS A 50 9.18 -12.31 -9.89
N TYR A 51 10.04 -11.32 -9.65
CA TYR A 51 10.01 -10.54 -8.41
C TYR A 51 8.77 -9.66 -8.28
N LEU A 52 8.30 -9.07 -9.39
CA LEU A 52 7.04 -8.31 -9.39
C LEU A 52 5.85 -9.18 -8.96
N LYS A 53 5.80 -10.43 -9.44
CA LYS A 53 4.78 -11.39 -9.00
C LYS A 53 4.87 -11.70 -7.49
N GLN A 54 6.09 -11.82 -6.96
CA GLN A 54 6.30 -12.01 -5.52
C GLN A 54 5.84 -10.79 -4.73
N ILE A 55 6.22 -9.57 -5.15
CA ILE A 55 5.78 -8.32 -4.51
C ILE A 55 4.25 -8.23 -4.50
N ASN A 56 3.59 -8.58 -5.60
CA ASN A 56 2.12 -8.58 -5.65
C ASN A 56 1.49 -9.56 -4.64
N ASN A 57 2.09 -10.72 -4.44
CA ASN A 57 1.63 -11.67 -3.40
C ASN A 57 1.88 -11.12 -1.98
N ASP A 58 3.00 -10.44 -1.76
CA ASP A 58 3.32 -9.82 -0.47
C ASP A 58 2.37 -8.66 -0.16
N VAL A 59 2.00 -7.87 -1.19
CA VAL A 59 0.95 -6.83 -1.08
C VAL A 59 -0.38 -7.46 -0.69
N ALA A 60 -0.84 -8.49 -1.39
CA ALA A 60 -2.10 -9.16 -1.09
C ALA A 60 -2.13 -9.79 0.33
N THR A 61 -0.98 -10.20 0.84
CA THR A 61 -0.85 -10.71 2.21
C THR A 61 -0.98 -9.58 3.22
N ALA A 62 -0.27 -8.46 3.00
CA ALA A 62 -0.34 -7.28 3.86
C ALA A 62 -1.75 -6.65 3.88
N GLU A 63 -2.44 -6.61 2.74
CA GLU A 63 -3.85 -6.18 2.64
C GLU A 63 -4.77 -7.01 3.54
N LYS A 64 -4.66 -8.35 3.49
CA LYS A 64 -5.47 -9.25 4.34
C LYS A 64 -5.22 -9.07 5.84
N GLU A 65 -3.99 -8.76 6.23
CA GLU A 65 -3.68 -8.47 7.64
C GLU A 65 -4.27 -7.12 8.07
N LEU A 66 -4.20 -6.10 7.20
CA LEU A 66 -4.83 -4.79 7.45
C LEU A 66 -6.36 -4.86 7.54
N GLU A 67 -7.02 -5.72 6.75
CA GLU A 67 -8.45 -5.95 6.85
C GLU A 67 -8.87 -6.50 8.21
N LYS A 68 -8.02 -7.34 8.82
CA LYS A 68 -8.29 -7.93 10.15
C LYS A 68 -8.04 -6.94 11.28
N SER A 69 -6.96 -6.19 11.19
CA SER A 69 -6.53 -5.24 12.21
C SER A 69 -5.59 -4.21 11.62
N ILE A 70 -5.97 -2.94 11.65
CA ILE A 70 -5.14 -1.84 11.13
C ILE A 70 -3.99 -1.60 12.09
N ARG A 71 -2.79 -2.07 11.72
CA ARG A 71 -1.56 -1.84 12.46
C ARG A 71 -0.63 -0.92 11.66
N ASN A 72 0.09 -0.06 12.35
CA ASN A 72 1.07 0.81 11.70
C ASN A 72 2.20 0.02 11.00
N GLU A 73 2.54 -1.16 11.53
CA GLU A 73 3.57 -2.04 10.96
C GLU A 73 3.20 -2.52 9.56
N ASP A 74 1.93 -2.91 9.35
CA ASP A 74 1.43 -3.39 8.06
C ASP A 74 1.40 -2.26 7.02
N LEU A 75 1.03 -1.05 7.42
CA LEU A 75 1.12 0.15 6.57
C LEU A 75 2.56 0.46 6.17
N LEU A 76 3.51 0.36 7.12
CA LEU A 76 4.94 0.55 6.85
C LEU A 76 5.48 -0.52 5.90
N GLN A 77 4.96 -1.74 5.96
CA GLN A 77 5.31 -2.81 5.01
C GLN A 77 4.84 -2.46 3.60
N LEU A 78 3.58 -2.01 3.42
CA LEU A 78 3.09 -1.55 2.12
C LEU A 78 3.91 -0.40 1.56
N MET A 79 4.30 0.58 2.40
CA MET A 79 5.19 1.68 1.99
C MET A 79 6.56 1.18 1.52
N LYS A 80 7.14 0.16 2.16
CA LYS A 80 8.40 -0.45 1.73
C LYS A 80 8.25 -1.14 0.37
N LEU A 81 7.14 -1.86 0.16
CA LEU A 81 6.83 -2.49 -1.13
C LEU A 81 6.65 -1.44 -2.24
N GLN A 82 5.95 -0.34 -1.96
CA GLN A 82 5.82 0.77 -2.90
C GLN A 82 7.17 1.36 -3.29
N LYS A 83 8.06 1.60 -2.32
CA LYS A 83 9.42 2.06 -2.59
C LYS A 83 10.20 1.08 -3.44
N THR A 84 10.02 -0.21 -3.24
CA THR A 84 10.65 -1.26 -4.07
C THR A 84 10.16 -1.20 -5.51
N LEU A 85 8.85 -1.00 -5.73
CA LEU A 85 8.30 -0.83 -7.08
C LEU A 85 8.88 0.40 -7.80
N VAL A 86 9.12 1.51 -7.09
CA VAL A 86 9.77 2.71 -7.65
C VAL A 86 11.21 2.38 -8.12
N TYR A 87 11.97 1.62 -7.33
CA TYR A 87 13.30 1.19 -7.75
C TYR A 87 13.26 0.26 -8.96
N PHE A 88 12.30 -0.66 -9.02
CA PHE A 88 12.11 -1.53 -10.17
C PHE A 88 11.75 -0.73 -11.42
N ASN A 89 10.81 0.20 -11.32
CA ASN A 89 10.43 1.09 -12.42
C ASN A 89 11.64 1.82 -13.00
N THR A 90 12.43 2.44 -12.12
CA THR A 90 13.64 3.18 -12.53
C THR A 90 14.66 2.28 -13.20
N SER A 91 14.89 1.07 -12.68
CA SER A 91 15.87 0.12 -13.20
C SER A 91 15.44 -0.44 -14.56
N ILE A 92 14.16 -0.84 -14.68
CA ILE A 92 13.60 -1.37 -15.94
C ILE A 92 13.66 -0.30 -17.04
N ARG A 93 13.30 0.94 -16.72
CA ARG A 93 13.38 2.06 -17.65
C ARG A 93 14.82 2.36 -18.08
N GLY A 94 15.77 2.25 -17.14
CA GLY A 94 17.19 2.36 -17.45
C GLY A 94 17.66 1.30 -18.47
N ASN A 95 17.21 0.05 -18.28
CA ASN A 95 17.50 -1.04 -19.20
C ASN A 95 16.85 -0.82 -20.58
N GLU A 96 15.62 -0.32 -20.63
CA GLU A 96 14.92 0.01 -21.88
C GLU A 96 15.69 1.07 -22.69
N VAL A 97 16.14 2.15 -22.03
CA VAL A 97 16.95 3.20 -22.65
C VAL A 97 18.29 2.64 -23.15
N MET A 98 18.93 1.78 -22.37
CA MET A 98 20.20 1.12 -22.74
C MET A 98 20.02 0.27 -23.98
N ILE A 99 18.97 -0.57 -24.05
CA ILE A 99 18.68 -1.40 -25.24
C ILE A 99 18.39 -0.54 -26.46
N GLY A 100 17.65 0.56 -26.33
CA GLY A 100 17.43 1.49 -27.44
C GLY A 100 18.72 2.08 -27.99
N ARG A 101 19.67 2.45 -27.13
CA ARG A 101 21.02 2.92 -27.56
C ARG A 101 21.84 1.82 -28.21
N LEU A 102 21.80 0.63 -27.66
CA LEU A 102 22.52 -0.54 -28.21
C LEU A 102 22.00 -0.88 -29.60
N LYS A 103 20.68 -0.86 -29.80
CA LYS A 103 20.07 -1.02 -31.12
C LYS A 103 20.64 -0.01 -32.13
N ASN A 104 20.66 1.28 -31.79
CA ASN A 104 21.13 2.33 -32.69
C ASN A 104 22.62 2.21 -33.05
N ILE A 105 23.47 1.71 -32.12
CA ILE A 105 24.90 1.55 -32.35
C ILE A 105 25.21 0.34 -33.28
N PHE A 106 24.42 -0.74 -33.14
CA PHE A 106 24.71 -2.00 -33.78
C PHE A 106 23.76 -2.38 -34.93
N GLN A 107 22.76 -1.52 -35.27
CA GLN A 107 21.74 -1.83 -36.28
C GLN A 107 22.30 -2.16 -37.67
N ASP A 108 23.47 -1.58 -38.04
CA ASP A 108 24.12 -1.77 -39.35
C ASP A 108 25.17 -2.90 -39.32
N THR A 109 25.23 -3.67 -38.22
CA THR A 109 26.20 -4.76 -38.08
C THR A 109 25.51 -6.12 -38.22
N ASN A 110 26.18 -7.07 -38.91
CA ASN A 110 25.69 -8.46 -39.02
C ASN A 110 25.81 -9.26 -37.70
N TYR A 111 26.22 -8.62 -36.61
CA TYR A 111 26.43 -9.27 -35.32
C TYR A 111 25.20 -9.16 -34.38
N LEU A 112 24.24 -8.32 -34.74
CA LEU A 112 23.04 -8.10 -33.95
C LEU A 112 21.94 -9.09 -34.35
N ASP A 113 21.54 -9.93 -33.42
CA ASP A 113 20.35 -10.77 -33.56
C ASP A 113 19.12 -9.89 -33.31
N LEU A 114 18.40 -9.55 -34.38
CA LEU A 114 17.24 -8.67 -34.33
C LEU A 114 16.04 -9.33 -33.66
N GLU A 115 15.86 -10.64 -33.80
CA GLU A 115 14.78 -11.40 -33.18
C GLU A 115 14.96 -11.43 -31.65
N LEU A 116 16.17 -11.77 -31.21
CA LEU A 116 16.50 -11.73 -29.77
C LEU A 116 16.39 -10.32 -29.19
N LEU A 117 16.78 -9.29 -29.94
CA LEU A 117 16.64 -7.90 -29.51
C LEU A 117 15.17 -7.52 -29.33
N GLU A 118 14.30 -7.93 -30.24
CA GLU A 118 12.88 -7.69 -30.20
C GLU A 118 12.25 -8.38 -28.96
N ASP A 119 12.62 -9.63 -28.71
CA ASP A 119 12.21 -10.36 -27.51
C ASP A 119 12.61 -9.63 -26.22
N VAL A 120 13.84 -9.12 -26.14
CA VAL A 120 14.31 -8.33 -24.99
C VAL A 120 13.46 -7.06 -24.80
N VAL A 121 13.16 -6.35 -25.89
CA VAL A 121 12.32 -5.13 -25.83
C VAL A 121 10.91 -5.45 -25.34
N ILE A 122 10.32 -6.55 -25.84
CA ILE A 122 8.98 -6.99 -25.44
C ILE A 122 8.94 -7.31 -23.94
N GLU A 123 9.88 -8.10 -23.43
CA GLU A 123 9.95 -8.49 -22.03
C GLU A 123 10.20 -7.28 -21.11
N LEU A 124 11.09 -6.37 -21.48
CA LEU A 124 11.32 -5.14 -20.72
C LEU A 124 10.07 -4.25 -20.69
N LYS A 125 9.37 -4.11 -21.82
CA LYS A 125 8.12 -3.34 -21.90
C LYS A 125 7.01 -3.98 -21.07
N GLN A 126 6.93 -5.32 -21.08
CA GLN A 126 5.99 -6.03 -20.21
C GLN A 126 6.29 -5.79 -18.72
N ALA A 127 7.58 -5.90 -18.34
CA ALA A 127 7.99 -5.63 -16.96
C ALA A 127 7.70 -4.17 -16.55
N TYR A 128 7.96 -3.20 -17.45
CA TYR A 128 7.64 -1.79 -17.21
C TYR A 128 6.14 -1.55 -17.01
N ASN A 129 5.31 -2.12 -17.87
CA ASN A 129 3.85 -1.98 -17.73
C ASN A 129 3.36 -2.64 -16.44
N THR A 130 3.88 -3.82 -16.11
CA THR A 130 3.50 -4.57 -14.90
C THR A 130 3.86 -3.79 -13.63
N VAL A 131 5.06 -3.21 -13.56
CA VAL A 131 5.46 -2.42 -12.38
C VAL A 131 4.60 -1.17 -12.20
N ASN A 132 4.21 -0.51 -13.29
CA ASN A 132 3.31 0.64 -13.22
C ASN A 132 1.92 0.24 -12.71
N ILE A 133 1.34 -0.83 -13.27
CA ILE A 133 0.04 -1.33 -12.81
C ILE A 133 0.07 -1.68 -11.33
N TYR A 134 1.09 -2.38 -10.86
CA TYR A 134 1.20 -2.74 -9.44
C TYR A 134 1.44 -1.52 -8.54
N SER A 135 2.18 -0.52 -9.03
CA SER A 135 2.37 0.74 -8.31
C SER A 135 1.06 1.52 -8.16
N ASP A 136 0.26 1.59 -9.22
CA ASP A 136 -1.03 2.28 -9.21
C ASP A 136 -2.04 1.56 -8.30
N ILE A 137 -2.11 0.23 -8.37
CA ILE A 137 -2.94 -0.58 -7.48
C ILE A 137 -2.55 -0.34 -6.01
N LEU A 138 -1.26 -0.43 -5.70
CA LEU A 138 -0.78 -0.26 -4.33
C LEU A 138 -1.04 1.15 -3.80
N THR A 139 -0.89 2.18 -4.64
CA THR A 139 -1.22 3.56 -4.27
C THR A 139 -2.72 3.68 -3.96
N GLY A 140 -3.59 3.19 -4.83
CA GLY A 140 -5.04 3.18 -4.61
C GLY A 140 -5.44 2.41 -3.34
N THR A 141 -4.80 1.29 -3.07
CA THR A 141 -5.00 0.52 -1.84
C THR A 141 -4.63 1.33 -0.60
N MET A 142 -3.48 2.00 -0.60
CA MET A 142 -3.06 2.84 0.53
C MET A 142 -4.01 4.00 0.77
N ASP A 143 -4.50 4.66 -0.29
CA ASP A 143 -5.50 5.73 -0.19
C ASP A 143 -6.84 5.23 0.35
N ALA A 144 -7.27 4.03 -0.05
CA ALA A 144 -8.45 3.39 0.47
C ALA A 144 -8.32 3.10 1.98
N PHE A 145 -7.18 2.55 2.44
CA PHE A 145 -6.94 2.32 3.87
C PHE A 145 -6.87 3.62 4.66
N ALA A 146 -6.25 4.68 4.14
CA ALA A 146 -6.24 5.99 4.78
C ALA A 146 -7.67 6.52 4.98
N SER A 147 -8.54 6.36 3.99
CA SER A 147 -9.96 6.73 4.07
C SER A 147 -10.71 5.88 5.10
N ILE A 148 -10.47 4.58 5.16
CA ILE A 148 -11.08 3.68 6.16
C ILE A 148 -10.66 4.08 7.57
N ILE A 149 -9.38 4.35 7.79
CA ILE A 149 -8.84 4.81 9.08
C ILE A 149 -9.53 6.12 9.50
N SER A 150 -9.61 7.10 8.60
CA SER A 150 -10.27 8.38 8.85
C SER A 150 -11.75 8.18 9.23
N ASN A 151 -12.47 7.33 8.51
CA ASN A 151 -13.86 7.01 8.80
C ASN A 151 -14.03 6.33 10.17
N ASN A 152 -13.12 5.41 10.52
CA ASN A 152 -13.14 4.75 11.83
C ASN A 152 -12.88 5.73 12.97
N VAL A 153 -11.91 6.64 12.83
CA VAL A 153 -11.62 7.70 13.78
C VAL A 153 -12.85 8.60 13.96
N ASN A 154 -13.48 9.03 12.86
CA ASN A 154 -14.69 9.84 12.90
C ASN A 154 -15.86 9.12 13.60
N ALA A 155 -16.02 7.82 13.37
CA ALA A 155 -17.04 7.02 14.06
C ALA A 155 -16.78 6.93 15.56
N ILE A 156 -15.52 6.71 15.99
CA ILE A 156 -15.13 6.72 17.40
C ILE A 156 -15.38 8.09 18.02
N MET A 157 -14.96 9.17 17.36
CA MET A 157 -15.19 10.55 17.85
C MET A 157 -16.67 10.86 18.01
N LYS A 158 -17.52 10.47 17.06
CA LYS A 158 -18.99 10.63 17.18
C LYS A 158 -19.54 9.90 18.40
N ARG A 159 -19.14 8.64 18.62
CA ARG A 159 -19.56 7.84 19.78
C ARG A 159 -19.12 8.48 21.10
N MET A 160 -17.85 8.91 21.19
CA MET A 160 -17.31 9.57 22.39
C MET A 160 -18.02 10.88 22.68
N THR A 161 -18.25 11.71 21.65
CA THR A 161 -18.95 12.99 21.79
C THR A 161 -20.41 12.78 22.25
N SER A 162 -21.12 11.84 21.63
CA SER A 162 -22.50 11.56 22.00
C SER A 162 -22.62 11.01 23.42
N LEU A 163 -21.70 10.15 23.87
CA LEU A 163 -21.63 9.67 25.25
C LEU A 163 -21.36 10.82 26.23
N SER A 164 -20.38 11.68 25.90
CA SER A 164 -20.04 12.85 26.74
C SER A 164 -21.22 13.80 26.88
N ILE A 165 -21.92 14.12 25.79
CA ILE A 165 -23.12 15.00 25.86
C ILE A 165 -24.23 14.35 26.70
N THR A 166 -24.47 13.05 26.52
CA THR A 166 -25.49 12.32 27.30
C THR A 166 -25.22 12.36 28.79
N LEU A 167 -23.91 12.23 29.19
CA LEU A 167 -23.54 12.31 30.63
C LEU A 167 -23.46 13.74 31.15
N MET A 168 -23.28 14.73 30.28
CA MET A 168 -23.24 16.14 30.69
C MET A 168 -24.61 16.67 31.13
N ILE A 169 -25.72 16.15 30.61
CA ILE A 169 -27.07 16.62 30.92
C ILE A 169 -27.40 16.45 32.43
N PRO A 170 -27.26 15.25 33.03
CA PRO A 170 -27.45 15.11 34.48
C PRO A 170 -26.52 15.99 35.28
N THR A 171 -25.28 16.14 34.89
CA THR A 171 -24.27 16.96 35.56
C THR A 171 -24.66 18.43 35.55
N LEU A 172 -25.14 18.94 34.41
CA LEU A 172 -25.61 20.31 34.27
C LEU A 172 -26.82 20.59 35.21
N ILE A 173 -27.78 19.69 35.22
CA ILE A 173 -28.97 19.81 36.06
C ILE A 173 -28.58 19.78 37.55
N ALA A 174 -27.72 18.84 37.94
CA ALA A 174 -27.23 18.75 39.32
C ALA A 174 -26.41 19.98 39.72
N SER A 175 -25.62 20.56 38.81
CA SER A 175 -24.85 21.78 39.06
C SER A 175 -25.73 22.99 39.31
N PHE A 176 -26.78 23.19 38.51
CA PHE A 176 -27.73 24.29 38.74
C PHE A 176 -28.46 24.15 40.09
N TYR A 177 -28.81 22.92 40.46
CA TYR A 177 -29.48 22.63 41.74
C TYR A 177 -28.56 22.69 42.96
N GLY A 178 -27.24 22.55 42.75
CA GLY A 178 -26.24 22.72 43.80
C GLY A 178 -25.82 24.16 44.07
N MET A 179 -26.40 25.13 43.36
CA MET A 179 -26.12 26.55 43.59
C MET A 179 -26.91 27.06 44.81
N ASN A 180 -26.29 27.90 45.64
CA ASN A 180 -26.91 28.58 46.77
C ASN A 180 -27.77 29.79 46.30
N VAL A 181 -28.78 29.51 45.49
CA VAL A 181 -29.73 30.51 44.97
C VAL A 181 -31.13 30.04 45.27
N ASP A 182 -32.02 30.93 45.77
CA ASP A 182 -33.43 30.59 46.04
C ASP A 182 -34.13 30.07 44.78
N ILE A 183 -34.37 28.78 44.75
CA ILE A 183 -35.06 28.12 43.66
C ILE A 183 -36.49 27.80 44.15
N HIS A 184 -37.53 28.24 43.42
CA HIS A 184 -38.96 28.08 43.79
C HIS A 184 -39.41 26.63 44.06
N LEU A 185 -38.58 25.63 43.75
CA LEU A 185 -38.84 24.21 43.99
C LEU A 185 -38.34 23.68 45.35
N GLU A 186 -37.67 24.49 46.19
CA GLU A 186 -37.13 24.04 47.47
C GLU A 186 -38.22 23.64 48.47
N SER A 187 -39.36 24.26 48.36
CA SER A 187 -40.55 23.97 49.26
C SER A 187 -41.31 22.70 48.82
N PHE A 188 -40.95 22.04 47.75
CA PHE A 188 -41.65 20.87 47.25
C PHE A 188 -41.07 19.56 47.86
N PRO A 189 -41.87 18.78 48.63
CA PRO A 189 -41.36 17.67 49.44
C PRO A 189 -40.68 16.53 48.62
N HIS A 190 -40.88 16.50 47.35
CA HIS A 190 -40.30 15.46 46.44
C HIS A 190 -39.39 16.05 45.33
N ALA A 191 -38.93 17.30 45.50
CA ALA A 191 -38.12 18.02 44.53
C ALA A 191 -36.89 17.22 44.06
N PHE A 192 -36.18 16.58 45.00
CA PHE A 192 -35.00 15.77 44.70
C PHE A 192 -35.29 14.60 43.74
N ILE A 193 -36.36 13.84 44.01
CA ILE A 193 -36.75 12.70 43.17
C ILE A 193 -37.18 13.19 41.79
N PHE A 194 -37.92 14.31 41.73
CA PHE A 194 -38.34 14.91 40.45
C PHE A 194 -37.18 15.32 39.59
N ILE A 195 -36.13 15.93 40.17
CA ILE A 195 -34.95 16.37 39.43
C ILE A 195 -34.12 15.19 38.90
N ILE A 196 -33.93 14.15 39.70
CA ILE A 196 -33.28 12.92 39.27
C ILE A 196 -34.06 12.30 38.10
N LEU A 197 -35.37 12.19 38.22
CA LEU A 197 -36.22 11.61 37.17
C LEU A 197 -36.18 12.44 35.89
N LEU A 198 -36.21 13.76 35.99
CA LEU A 198 -36.09 14.69 34.86
C LEU A 198 -34.72 14.53 34.17
N SER A 199 -33.64 14.47 34.94
CA SER A 199 -32.29 14.35 34.40
C SER A 199 -32.08 13.00 33.67
N VAL A 200 -32.60 11.91 34.22
CA VAL A 200 -32.58 10.58 33.60
C VAL A 200 -33.39 10.55 32.30
N ILE A 201 -34.60 11.14 32.31
CA ILE A 201 -35.47 11.22 31.14
C ILE A 201 -34.79 12.02 30.04
N LEU A 202 -34.22 13.20 30.31
CA LEU A 202 -33.56 14.03 29.33
C LEU A 202 -32.31 13.35 28.77
N SER A 203 -31.53 12.67 29.61
CA SER A 203 -30.38 11.88 29.20
C SER A 203 -30.80 10.71 28.27
N ALA A 204 -31.87 9.99 28.64
CA ALA A 204 -32.39 8.90 27.81
C ALA A 204 -32.94 9.40 26.47
N VAL A 205 -33.64 10.50 26.43
CA VAL A 205 -34.12 11.13 25.18
C VAL A 205 -32.96 11.50 24.29
N THR A 206 -31.91 12.12 24.83
CA THR A 206 -30.71 12.50 24.08
C THR A 206 -29.96 11.28 23.53
N PHE A 207 -29.85 10.24 24.36
CA PHE A 207 -29.24 8.98 23.92
C PHE A 207 -30.01 8.33 22.75
N VAL A 208 -31.34 8.25 22.86
CA VAL A 208 -32.22 7.71 21.81
C VAL A 208 -32.14 8.57 20.55
N TRP A 209 -32.03 9.88 20.67
CA TRP A 209 -31.90 10.80 19.56
C TRP A 209 -30.57 10.57 18.82
N PHE A 210 -29.43 10.50 19.52
CA PHE A 210 -28.14 10.16 18.91
C PHE A 210 -28.13 8.80 18.24
N ARG A 211 -28.80 7.80 18.82
CA ARG A 211 -28.97 6.48 18.20
C ARG A 211 -29.78 6.56 16.90
N ARG A 212 -30.85 7.38 16.84
CA ARG A 212 -31.67 7.56 15.63
C ARG A 212 -30.89 8.21 14.49
N ILE A 213 -30.02 9.15 14.75
CA ILE A 213 -29.17 9.81 13.73
C ILE A 213 -27.89 9.04 13.40
N LYS A 214 -27.78 7.79 13.87
CA LYS A 214 -26.65 6.87 13.59
C LYS A 214 -25.28 7.42 14.03
N TRP A 215 -25.22 8.06 15.18
CA TRP A 215 -23.96 8.48 15.80
C TRP A 215 -23.35 7.35 16.66
N PHE A 216 -24.12 6.34 16.96
CA PHE A 216 -23.69 5.09 17.64
C PHE A 216 -23.60 3.95 16.62
#